data_33f7e1c9c903f34ec181fab2cf248d03
#
_entry.id   33f7e1c9c903f34ec181fab2cf248d03
#
_cell.length_a   1.000
_cell.length_b   1.000
_cell.length_c   1.000
_cell.angle_alpha   90.00
_cell.angle_beta   90.00
_cell.angle_gamma   90.00
#
_symmetry.space_group_name_H-M   'P 1'
#
loop_
_entity.id
_entity.type
_entity.pdbx_description
1 polymer ?
#
loop_
_entity_poly.entity_id
_entity_poly.type
_entity_poly.pdbx_seq_one_letter_code
_entity_poly.pdbx_strand_id
1 'polypeptide(L)'
;MNIYDVSKHAGVSIATVSRVLNGNPNVSERTREKVLRVMDELGYTPNVFARGLGLDTMQTIGIMCSDSSDPYLAGAIYYLERELRSHNYDSILCCTGYDLKVKQKYFNLLRSKRVDAIILAGSKFVELCPKDNDYILKAAHDIPVMLVNGYLEGENIYSTVCDDYSAVYDAVSRLIRSGSRRILYLYTSYSYSGLNKMDGYKAALTSCGLPVQEDLIHQCSKNLEDARDLLLRLSKQGLDFD
;
A
#
# COMPACT_ATOMS: atom_id res chain seq x y z
N MET A 1 -35.61 -3.00 8.30
CA MET A 1 -35.65 -1.93 9.32
C MET A 1 -34.81 -0.77 8.85
N ASN A 2 -35.26 0.46 9.11
CA ASN A 2 -34.56 1.68 8.67
C ASN A 2 -34.56 2.73 9.80
N ILE A 3 -33.88 3.86 9.60
CA ILE A 3 -33.73 4.91 10.63
C ILE A 3 -35.09 5.52 11.07
N TYR A 4 -36.10 5.50 10.21
CA TYR A 4 -37.45 5.95 10.53
C TYR A 4 -38.13 5.04 11.57
N ASP A 5 -37.89 3.72 11.45
CA ASP A 5 -38.41 2.75 12.41
C ASP A 5 -37.79 2.97 13.78
N VAL A 6 -36.46 3.17 13.87
CA VAL A 6 -35.77 3.49 15.13
C VAL A 6 -36.30 4.80 15.72
N SER A 7 -36.44 5.85 14.94
CA SER A 7 -37.00 7.15 15.37
C SER A 7 -38.38 6.99 15.99
N LYS A 8 -39.27 6.24 15.35
CA LYS A 8 -40.63 6.00 15.79
C LYS A 8 -40.67 5.23 17.09
N HIS A 9 -39.91 4.13 17.23
CA HIS A 9 -39.91 3.31 18.43
C HIS A 9 -39.18 3.99 19.61
N ALA A 10 -38.12 4.75 19.33
CA ALA A 10 -37.44 5.53 20.34
C ALA A 10 -38.19 6.83 20.73
N GLY A 11 -39.22 7.23 19.99
CA GLY A 11 -39.98 8.45 20.25
C GLY A 11 -39.12 9.73 20.17
N VAL A 12 -38.15 9.76 19.26
CA VAL A 12 -37.27 10.90 19.02
C VAL A 12 -37.20 11.24 17.51
N SER A 13 -36.72 12.42 17.16
CA SER A 13 -36.58 12.78 15.75
C SER A 13 -35.48 11.97 15.05
N ILE A 14 -35.58 11.81 13.72
CA ILE A 14 -34.52 11.19 12.91
C ILE A 14 -33.18 11.92 13.10
N ALA A 15 -33.22 13.25 13.22
CA ALA A 15 -32.03 14.06 13.48
C ALA A 15 -31.38 13.69 14.85
N THR A 16 -32.20 13.34 15.86
CA THR A 16 -31.71 12.89 17.15
C THR A 16 -31.06 11.50 17.04
N VAL A 17 -31.68 10.56 16.31
CA VAL A 17 -31.09 9.25 16.01
C VAL A 17 -29.74 9.41 15.31
N SER A 18 -29.68 10.25 14.26
CA SER A 18 -28.44 10.54 13.54
C SER A 18 -27.35 11.13 14.44
N ARG A 19 -27.71 12.06 15.35
CA ARG A 19 -26.74 12.62 16.33
C ARG A 19 -26.21 11.55 17.29
N VAL A 20 -27.06 10.62 17.74
CA VAL A 20 -26.64 9.48 18.58
C VAL A 20 -25.64 8.61 17.82
N LEU A 21 -25.96 8.24 16.58
CA LEU A 21 -25.09 7.43 15.70
C LEU A 21 -23.73 8.07 15.45
N ASN A 22 -23.70 9.39 15.33
CA ASN A 22 -22.48 10.16 15.09
C ASN A 22 -21.75 10.56 16.39
N GLY A 23 -22.14 10.03 17.54
CA GLY A 23 -21.47 10.29 18.81
C GLY A 23 -21.57 11.75 19.29
N ASN A 24 -22.54 12.55 18.80
CA ASN A 24 -22.65 13.95 19.11
C ASN A 24 -22.78 14.18 20.63
N PRO A 25 -21.90 14.99 21.26
CA PRO A 25 -21.92 15.21 22.71
C PRO A 25 -23.15 15.96 23.21
N ASN A 26 -23.88 16.66 22.35
CA ASN A 26 -25.08 17.42 22.72
C ASN A 26 -26.35 16.55 22.85
N VAL A 27 -26.23 15.22 22.84
CA VAL A 27 -27.32 14.30 23.12
C VAL A 27 -27.17 13.78 24.55
N SER A 28 -28.26 13.91 25.37
CA SER A 28 -28.24 13.42 26.75
C SER A 28 -27.99 11.90 26.79
N GLU A 29 -27.29 11.44 27.82
CA GLU A 29 -26.98 10.00 27.99
C GLU A 29 -28.26 9.14 28.00
N ARG A 30 -29.29 9.58 28.71
CA ARG A 30 -30.60 8.92 28.72
C ARG A 30 -31.18 8.73 27.29
N THR A 31 -31.04 9.74 26.43
CA THR A 31 -31.55 9.66 25.05
C THR A 31 -30.67 8.73 24.21
N ARG A 32 -29.37 8.77 24.43
CA ARG A 32 -28.40 7.89 23.78
C ARG A 32 -28.68 6.43 24.08
N GLU A 33 -28.77 6.08 25.34
CA GLU A 33 -29.09 4.72 25.81
C GLU A 33 -30.42 4.20 25.25
N LYS A 34 -31.46 5.07 25.26
CA LYS A 34 -32.77 4.72 24.70
C LYS A 34 -32.69 4.37 23.23
N VAL A 35 -32.00 5.18 22.42
CA VAL A 35 -31.86 4.95 20.96
C VAL A 35 -31.04 3.70 20.70
N LEU A 36 -29.90 3.51 21.36
CA LEU A 36 -29.07 2.32 21.22
C LEU A 36 -29.82 1.02 21.56
N ARG A 37 -30.57 1.02 22.64
CA ARG A 37 -31.41 -0.14 23.03
C ARG A 37 -32.47 -0.46 21.97
N VAL A 38 -33.18 0.55 21.45
CA VAL A 38 -34.18 0.35 20.39
C VAL A 38 -33.52 -0.17 19.11
N MET A 39 -32.32 0.28 18.79
CA MET A 39 -31.56 -0.23 17.63
C MET A 39 -31.24 -1.71 17.79
N ASP A 40 -30.80 -2.11 18.97
CA ASP A 40 -30.51 -3.52 19.31
C ASP A 40 -31.79 -4.39 19.26
N GLU A 41 -32.88 -3.95 19.87
CA GLU A 41 -34.19 -4.63 19.87
C GLU A 41 -34.73 -4.81 18.42
N LEU A 42 -34.50 -3.85 17.53
CA LEU A 42 -34.95 -3.90 16.15
C LEU A 42 -33.94 -4.58 15.19
N GLY A 43 -32.77 -4.96 15.68
CA GLY A 43 -31.65 -5.45 14.80
C GLY A 43 -31.25 -4.43 13.75
N TYR A 44 -31.35 -3.14 14.06
CA TYR A 44 -31.02 -2.08 13.11
C TYR A 44 -29.50 -1.84 13.06
N THR A 45 -28.90 -2.09 11.92
CA THR A 45 -27.51 -1.73 11.63
C THR A 45 -27.47 -0.41 10.85
N PRO A 46 -26.76 0.62 11.35
CA PRO A 46 -26.62 1.89 10.64
C PRO A 46 -26.03 1.71 9.24
N ASN A 47 -26.60 2.37 8.25
CA ASN A 47 -26.02 2.41 6.93
C ASN A 47 -24.78 3.31 6.95
N VAL A 48 -23.60 2.71 6.78
CA VAL A 48 -22.30 3.39 6.80
C VAL A 48 -22.25 4.51 5.76
N PHE A 49 -22.83 4.29 4.58
CA PHE A 49 -22.90 5.32 3.52
C PHE A 49 -23.74 6.53 3.93
N ALA A 50 -24.89 6.30 4.58
CA ALA A 50 -25.73 7.39 5.05
C ALA A 50 -25.06 8.18 6.19
N ARG A 51 -24.28 7.51 7.02
CA ARG A 51 -23.46 8.13 8.08
C ARG A 51 -22.31 8.95 7.49
N GLY A 52 -21.58 8.40 6.51
CA GLY A 52 -20.46 9.04 5.86
C GLY A 52 -20.85 10.33 5.13
N LEU A 53 -22.01 10.38 4.49
CA LEU A 53 -22.53 11.58 3.86
C LEU A 53 -22.80 12.74 4.84
N GLY A 54 -23.03 12.42 6.11
CA GLY A 54 -23.27 13.43 7.17
C GLY A 54 -21.99 13.89 7.89
N LEU A 55 -20.89 13.15 7.76
CA LEU A 55 -19.62 13.39 8.43
C LEU A 55 -18.51 13.85 7.49
N ASP A 56 -18.77 13.90 6.18
CA ASP A 56 -17.78 14.14 5.12
C ASP A 56 -16.57 13.18 5.17
N THR A 57 -16.77 11.99 5.75
CA THR A 57 -15.78 10.91 5.81
C THR A 57 -16.49 9.56 5.86
N MET A 58 -15.94 8.57 5.16
CA MET A 58 -16.41 7.18 5.22
C MET A 58 -15.70 6.37 6.30
N GLN A 59 -14.69 6.95 6.96
CA GLN A 59 -13.78 6.26 7.89
C GLN A 59 -13.24 4.96 7.27
N THR A 60 -12.91 5.01 5.98
CA THR A 60 -12.50 3.85 5.20
C THR A 60 -11.31 4.22 4.31
N ILE A 61 -10.26 3.43 4.38
CA ILE A 61 -9.05 3.60 3.56
C ILE A 61 -8.97 2.46 2.54
N GLY A 62 -8.70 2.82 1.28
CA GLY A 62 -8.40 1.83 0.25
C GLY A 62 -6.93 1.41 0.31
N ILE A 63 -6.65 0.11 0.37
CA ILE A 63 -5.29 -0.43 0.27
C ILE A 63 -5.18 -1.22 -1.02
N MET A 64 -4.24 -0.88 -1.88
CA MET A 64 -3.93 -1.64 -3.08
C MET A 64 -2.57 -2.31 -2.92
N CYS A 65 -2.48 -3.59 -3.26
CA CYS A 65 -1.22 -4.32 -3.38
C CYS A 65 -1.20 -5.13 -4.68
N SER A 66 -0.01 -5.46 -5.16
CA SER A 66 0.12 -6.30 -6.36
C SER A 66 -0.10 -7.78 -6.06
N ASP A 67 0.36 -8.24 -4.90
CA ASP A 67 0.33 -9.66 -4.53
C ASP A 67 0.31 -9.79 -3.00
N SER A 68 -0.81 -10.24 -2.45
CA SER A 68 -0.97 -10.45 -1.01
C SER A 68 -0.25 -11.69 -0.47
N SER A 69 0.26 -12.56 -1.34
CA SER A 69 1.09 -13.71 -0.95
C SER A 69 2.58 -13.36 -0.79
N ASP A 70 3.01 -12.20 -1.29
CA ASP A 70 4.37 -11.69 -1.08
C ASP A 70 4.58 -11.38 0.42
N PRO A 71 5.55 -12.00 1.12
CA PRO A 71 5.73 -11.84 2.56
C PRO A 71 5.98 -10.39 2.99
N TYR A 72 6.67 -9.59 2.17
CA TYR A 72 6.89 -8.17 2.45
C TYR A 72 5.57 -7.38 2.39
N LEU A 73 4.79 -7.59 1.31
CA LEU A 73 3.50 -6.90 1.14
C LEU A 73 2.48 -7.37 2.17
N ALA A 74 2.43 -8.68 2.47
CA ALA A 74 1.57 -9.23 3.52
C ALA A 74 1.88 -8.60 4.88
N GLY A 75 3.17 -8.48 5.23
CA GLY A 75 3.60 -7.79 6.45
C GLY A 75 3.20 -6.32 6.47
N ALA A 76 3.41 -5.60 5.37
CA ALA A 76 3.03 -4.19 5.26
C ALA A 76 1.51 -4.00 5.43
N ILE A 77 0.69 -4.83 4.76
CA ILE A 77 -0.77 -4.79 4.86
C ILE A 77 -1.22 -5.07 6.29
N TYR A 78 -0.63 -6.06 6.97
CA TYR A 78 -0.96 -6.39 8.35
C TYR A 78 -0.75 -5.20 9.28
N TYR A 79 0.40 -4.51 9.17
CA TYR A 79 0.68 -3.36 10.03
C TYR A 79 -0.18 -2.14 9.67
N LEU A 80 -0.43 -1.88 8.38
CA LEU A 80 -1.31 -0.83 7.92
C LEU A 80 -2.74 -1.02 8.46
N GLU A 81 -3.32 -2.22 8.29
CA GLU A 81 -4.66 -2.55 8.75
C GLU A 81 -4.79 -2.39 10.28
N ARG A 82 -3.80 -2.91 11.02
CA ARG A 82 -3.79 -2.80 12.48
C ARG A 82 -3.78 -1.34 12.94
N GLU A 83 -2.97 -0.49 12.30
CA GLU A 83 -2.85 0.91 12.64
C GLU A 83 -4.13 1.68 12.28
N LEU A 84 -4.70 1.45 11.09
CA LEU A 84 -5.96 2.04 10.66
C LEU A 84 -7.09 1.71 11.62
N ARG A 85 -7.22 0.44 12.01
CA ARG A 85 -8.23 -0.01 12.97
C ARG A 85 -8.07 0.62 14.35
N SER A 86 -6.82 0.84 14.81
CA SER A 86 -6.57 1.54 16.09
C SER A 86 -7.06 2.98 16.08
N HIS A 87 -7.18 3.58 14.88
CA HIS A 87 -7.70 4.93 14.65
C HIS A 87 -9.16 4.95 14.16
N ASN A 88 -9.90 3.83 14.29
CA ASN A 88 -11.28 3.66 13.87
C ASN A 88 -11.51 3.84 12.37
N TYR A 89 -10.53 3.48 11.54
CA TYR A 89 -10.69 3.36 10.10
C TYR A 89 -10.85 1.89 9.70
N ASP A 90 -11.83 1.63 8.84
CA ASP A 90 -11.95 0.38 8.12
C ASP A 90 -11.02 0.37 6.91
N SER A 91 -10.70 -0.81 6.37
CA SER A 91 -9.86 -0.92 5.17
C SER A 91 -10.54 -1.75 4.08
N ILE A 92 -10.33 -1.36 2.82
CA ILE A 92 -10.71 -2.16 1.64
C ILE A 92 -9.44 -2.57 0.92
N LEU A 93 -9.11 -3.86 0.94
CA LEU A 93 -7.96 -4.41 0.25
C LEU A 93 -8.30 -4.79 -1.19
N CYS A 94 -7.47 -4.35 -2.14
CA CYS A 94 -7.52 -4.71 -3.55
C CYS A 94 -6.19 -5.32 -4.01
N CYS A 95 -6.19 -6.59 -4.36
CA CYS A 95 -5.04 -7.25 -5.00
C CYS A 95 -5.14 -7.08 -6.51
N THR A 96 -4.20 -6.34 -7.13
CA THR A 96 -4.33 -5.89 -8.52
C THR A 96 -3.49 -6.68 -9.52
N GLY A 97 -2.52 -7.47 -9.05
CA GLY A 97 -1.45 -7.92 -9.92
C GLY A 97 -0.59 -6.74 -10.40
N TYR A 98 0.05 -6.91 -11.56
CA TYR A 98 1.01 -5.95 -12.10
C TYR A 98 0.50 -5.21 -13.34
N ASP A 99 -0.64 -5.61 -13.90
CA ASP A 99 -1.21 -4.99 -15.10
C ASP A 99 -1.73 -3.56 -14.80
N LEU A 100 -1.31 -2.60 -15.63
CA LEU A 100 -1.66 -1.19 -15.45
C LEU A 100 -3.17 -0.95 -15.52
N LYS A 101 -3.87 -1.61 -16.47
CA LYS A 101 -5.33 -1.42 -16.64
C LYS A 101 -6.09 -1.96 -15.43
N VAL A 102 -5.59 -3.05 -14.84
CA VAL A 102 -6.17 -3.61 -13.61
C VAL A 102 -5.93 -2.67 -12.44
N LYS A 103 -4.72 -2.11 -12.29
CA LYS A 103 -4.43 -1.09 -11.26
C LYS A 103 -5.38 0.11 -11.40
N GLN A 104 -5.51 0.67 -12.60
CA GLN A 104 -6.42 1.78 -12.88
C GLN A 104 -7.88 1.45 -12.56
N LYS A 105 -8.34 0.24 -12.92
CA LYS A 105 -9.69 -0.23 -12.62
C LYS A 105 -9.98 -0.24 -11.12
N TYR A 106 -9.10 -0.86 -10.33
CA TYR A 106 -9.29 -0.97 -8.88
C TYR A 106 -9.12 0.37 -8.17
N PHE A 107 -8.23 1.22 -8.66
CA PHE A 107 -8.07 2.58 -8.17
C PHE A 107 -9.39 3.38 -8.34
N ASN A 108 -9.98 3.34 -9.53
CA ASN A 108 -11.28 3.97 -9.80
C ASN A 108 -12.42 3.34 -8.99
N LEU A 109 -12.39 2.04 -8.75
CA LEU A 109 -13.35 1.37 -7.88
C LEU A 109 -13.30 1.93 -6.46
N LEU A 110 -12.12 2.08 -5.86
CA LEU A 110 -11.96 2.67 -4.53
C LEU A 110 -12.47 4.11 -4.48
N ARG A 111 -12.14 4.93 -5.49
CA ARG A 111 -12.69 6.29 -5.60
C ARG A 111 -14.22 6.29 -5.65
N SER A 112 -14.82 5.39 -6.44
CA SER A 112 -16.29 5.26 -6.54
C SER A 112 -16.94 4.84 -5.23
N LYS A 113 -16.20 4.13 -4.36
CA LYS A 113 -16.62 3.78 -3.00
C LYS A 113 -16.42 4.92 -2.00
N ARG A 114 -15.89 6.07 -2.44
CA ARG A 114 -15.62 7.26 -1.63
C ARG A 114 -14.75 6.97 -0.40
N VAL A 115 -13.72 6.14 -0.56
CA VAL A 115 -12.73 5.97 0.50
C VAL A 115 -12.03 7.30 0.80
N ASP A 116 -11.61 7.53 2.04
CA ASP A 116 -11.03 8.80 2.49
C ASP A 116 -9.58 9.00 2.02
N ALA A 117 -8.86 7.91 1.75
CA ALA A 117 -7.54 7.92 1.12
C ALA A 117 -7.24 6.58 0.45
N ILE A 118 -6.21 6.55 -0.40
CA ILE A 118 -5.74 5.31 -1.05
C ILE A 118 -4.27 5.10 -0.70
N ILE A 119 -3.94 3.91 -0.19
CA ILE A 119 -2.57 3.46 0.05
C ILE A 119 -2.17 2.48 -1.05
N LEU A 120 -1.08 2.79 -1.77
CA LEU A 120 -0.49 1.95 -2.80
C LEU A 120 0.73 1.24 -2.20
N ALA A 121 0.55 -0.02 -1.79
CA ALA A 121 1.58 -0.79 -1.11
C ALA A 121 2.46 -1.55 -2.12
N GLY A 122 3.68 -1.08 -2.30
CA GLY A 122 4.71 -1.70 -3.12
C GLY A 122 5.25 -0.79 -4.23
N SER A 123 6.53 -0.94 -4.52
CA SER A 123 7.29 -0.09 -5.46
C SER A 123 6.86 -0.17 -6.92
N LYS A 124 6.02 -1.16 -7.27
CA LYS A 124 5.54 -1.38 -8.64
C LYS A 124 4.24 -0.63 -8.97
N PHE A 125 3.74 0.21 -8.07
CA PHE A 125 2.60 1.08 -8.38
C PHE A 125 3.01 2.33 -9.15
N VAL A 126 4.26 2.76 -9.02
CA VAL A 126 4.82 3.84 -9.83
C VAL A 126 5.44 3.24 -11.08
N GLU A 127 4.89 3.60 -12.23
CA GLU A 127 5.34 3.14 -13.53
C GLU A 127 6.56 3.96 -14.01
N LEU A 128 7.45 3.33 -14.77
CA LEU A 128 8.63 3.99 -15.32
C LEU A 128 8.29 5.07 -16.37
N CYS A 129 7.22 4.85 -17.14
CA CYS A 129 6.71 5.85 -18.06
C CYS A 129 5.87 6.88 -17.26
N PRO A 130 6.26 8.17 -17.24
CA PRO A 130 5.55 9.18 -16.45
C PRO A 130 4.05 9.28 -16.73
N LYS A 131 3.64 9.14 -18.01
CA LYS A 131 2.22 9.19 -18.42
C LYS A 131 1.38 8.08 -17.82
N ASP A 132 1.97 6.95 -17.51
CA ASP A 132 1.27 5.81 -16.95
C ASP A 132 0.90 6.04 -15.48
N ASN A 133 1.47 7.08 -14.84
CA ASN A 133 1.13 7.53 -13.48
C ASN A 133 0.04 8.61 -13.45
N ASP A 134 -0.43 9.09 -14.58
CA ASP A 134 -1.44 10.16 -14.69
C ASP A 134 -2.71 9.86 -13.90
N TYR A 135 -3.10 8.58 -13.79
CA TYR A 135 -4.31 8.20 -13.05
C TYR A 135 -4.17 8.47 -11.54
N ILE A 136 -2.95 8.34 -10.99
CA ILE A 136 -2.65 8.68 -9.60
C ILE A 136 -2.64 10.20 -9.43
N LEU A 137 -1.88 10.91 -10.28
CA LEU A 137 -1.72 12.35 -10.23
C LEU A 137 -3.06 13.08 -10.33
N LYS A 138 -3.91 12.70 -11.29
CA LYS A 138 -5.24 13.30 -11.46
C LYS A 138 -6.18 13.03 -10.29
N ALA A 139 -6.11 11.85 -9.71
CA ALA A 139 -6.97 11.50 -8.59
C ALA A 139 -6.52 12.13 -7.28
N ALA A 140 -5.23 12.40 -7.13
CA ALA A 140 -4.68 13.02 -5.92
C ALA A 140 -5.20 14.45 -5.67
N HIS A 141 -5.74 15.12 -6.69
CA HIS A 141 -6.46 16.41 -6.49
C HIS A 141 -7.69 16.25 -5.60
N ASP A 142 -8.36 15.10 -5.64
CA ASP A 142 -9.62 14.86 -4.92
C ASP A 142 -9.44 13.98 -3.68
N ILE A 143 -8.43 13.12 -3.65
CA ILE A 143 -8.23 12.12 -2.60
C ILE A 143 -6.75 11.94 -2.27
N PRO A 144 -6.35 11.95 -0.98
CA PRO A 144 -4.97 11.68 -0.58
C PRO A 144 -4.49 10.30 -1.07
N VAL A 145 -3.27 10.26 -1.62
CA VAL A 145 -2.61 9.02 -2.03
C VAL A 145 -1.31 8.83 -1.27
N MET A 146 -1.15 7.68 -0.63
CA MET A 146 0.07 7.29 0.06
C MET A 146 0.77 6.16 -0.70
N LEU A 147 2.04 6.34 -1.00
CA LEU A 147 2.90 5.32 -1.59
C LEU A 147 3.77 4.67 -0.52
N VAL A 148 3.76 3.35 -0.43
CA VAL A 148 4.67 2.57 0.42
C VAL A 148 5.71 1.91 -0.45
N ASN A 149 6.97 2.23 -0.20
CA ASN A 149 8.13 1.77 -0.98
C ASN A 149 8.10 2.18 -2.46
N GLY A 150 7.49 3.33 -2.74
CA GLY A 150 7.46 3.97 -4.05
C GLY A 150 7.49 5.48 -3.89
N TYR A 151 7.93 6.20 -4.92
CA TYR A 151 8.01 7.66 -4.91
C TYR A 151 7.38 8.22 -6.17
N LEU A 152 6.47 9.17 -6.00
CA LEU A 152 5.89 9.97 -7.07
C LEU A 152 5.67 11.38 -6.52
N GLU A 153 6.23 12.38 -7.19
CA GLU A 153 6.05 13.76 -6.82
C GLU A 153 4.68 14.27 -7.31
N GLY A 154 3.92 14.89 -6.42
CA GLY A 154 2.61 15.44 -6.75
C GLY A 154 1.90 16.02 -5.53
N GLU A 155 0.97 16.95 -5.77
CA GLU A 155 0.11 17.49 -4.73
C GLU A 155 -0.74 16.38 -4.12
N ASN A 156 -0.86 16.38 -2.78
CA ASN A 156 -1.64 15.40 -2.02
C ASN A 156 -1.19 13.94 -2.22
N ILE A 157 0.09 13.77 -2.63
CA ILE A 157 0.77 12.48 -2.71
C ILE A 157 1.85 12.43 -1.65
N TYR A 158 1.82 11.37 -0.85
CA TYR A 158 2.75 11.14 0.24
C TYR A 158 3.50 9.84 -0.04
N SER A 159 4.80 9.80 0.27
CA SER A 159 5.64 8.62 0.03
C SER A 159 6.41 8.24 1.28
N THR A 160 6.43 6.96 1.60
CA THR A 160 7.37 6.39 2.57
C THR A 160 8.26 5.40 1.84
N VAL A 161 9.57 5.63 1.91
CA VAL A 161 10.58 4.86 1.17
C VAL A 161 11.69 4.40 2.10
N CYS A 162 12.34 3.29 1.73
CA CYS A 162 13.62 2.90 2.31
C CYS A 162 14.74 3.52 1.49
N ASP A 163 15.87 3.82 2.14
CA ASP A 163 17.09 4.19 1.43
C ASP A 163 17.77 2.93 0.85
N ASP A 164 17.13 2.40 -0.19
CA ASP A 164 17.56 1.18 -0.89
C ASP A 164 18.94 1.34 -1.52
N TYR A 165 19.26 2.57 -1.98
CA TYR A 165 20.57 2.87 -2.56
C TYR A 165 21.69 2.71 -1.53
N SER A 166 21.60 3.43 -0.41
CA SER A 166 22.64 3.38 0.62
C SER A 166 22.74 2.00 1.25
N ALA A 167 21.62 1.32 1.47
CA ALA A 167 21.61 -0.02 2.04
C ALA A 167 22.39 -1.02 1.16
N VAL A 168 22.17 -1.01 -0.16
CA VAL A 168 22.88 -1.91 -1.07
C VAL A 168 24.32 -1.45 -1.30
N TYR A 169 24.55 -0.14 -1.41
CA TYR A 169 25.91 0.40 -1.49
C TYR A 169 26.78 -0.06 -0.31
N ASP A 170 26.26 0.04 0.91
CA ASP A 170 26.97 -0.37 2.12
C ASP A 170 27.20 -1.89 2.16
N ALA A 171 26.19 -2.69 1.81
CA ALA A 171 26.29 -4.14 1.77
C ALA A 171 27.38 -4.61 0.79
N VAL A 172 27.35 -4.10 -0.45
CA VAL A 172 28.33 -4.43 -1.48
C VAL A 172 29.72 -3.92 -1.11
N SER A 173 29.84 -2.71 -0.56
CA SER A 173 31.11 -2.16 -0.08
C SER A 173 31.74 -3.03 1.03
N ARG A 174 30.92 -3.63 1.89
CA ARG A 174 31.39 -4.59 2.92
C ARG A 174 31.91 -5.87 2.30
N LEU A 175 31.21 -6.44 1.30
CA LEU A 175 31.70 -7.61 0.56
C LEU A 175 33.05 -7.33 -0.12
N ILE A 176 33.19 -6.18 -0.78
CA ILE A 176 34.44 -5.80 -1.41
C ILE A 176 35.58 -5.67 -0.41
N ARG A 177 35.32 -5.06 0.75
CA ARG A 177 36.31 -4.94 1.85
C ARG A 177 36.71 -6.28 2.46
N SER A 178 35.80 -7.28 2.45
CA SER A 178 36.09 -8.64 2.89
C SER A 178 36.83 -9.48 1.85
N GLY A 179 37.08 -8.94 0.66
CA GLY A 179 37.89 -9.59 -0.38
C GLY A 179 37.17 -9.96 -1.65
N SER A 180 35.85 -9.89 -1.67
CA SER A 180 35.06 -10.21 -2.87
C SER A 180 35.35 -9.23 -4.02
N ARG A 181 35.39 -9.75 -5.24
CA ARG A 181 35.71 -8.98 -6.47
C ARG A 181 34.70 -9.18 -7.59
N ARG A 182 34.03 -10.33 -7.60
CA ARG A 182 33.06 -10.73 -8.62
C ARG A 182 31.71 -10.99 -7.95
N ILE A 183 30.98 -9.93 -7.62
CA ILE A 183 29.75 -9.98 -6.83
C ILE A 183 28.56 -10.13 -7.78
N LEU A 184 27.86 -11.26 -7.70
CA LEU A 184 26.64 -11.51 -8.46
C LEU A 184 25.48 -10.68 -7.90
N TYR A 185 24.76 -9.98 -8.78
CA TYR A 185 23.56 -9.20 -8.44
C TYR A 185 22.32 -9.78 -9.11
N LEU A 186 21.37 -10.22 -8.27
CA LEU A 186 20.08 -10.72 -8.73
C LEU A 186 18.98 -9.70 -8.44
N TYR A 187 18.16 -9.38 -9.44
CA TYR A 187 17.03 -8.46 -9.28
C TYR A 187 15.74 -9.05 -9.84
N THR A 188 14.60 -8.62 -9.30
CA THR A 188 13.29 -9.13 -9.72
C THR A 188 12.56 -8.21 -10.71
N SER A 189 12.77 -6.91 -10.62
CA SER A 189 12.10 -5.93 -11.48
C SER A 189 12.78 -4.56 -11.47
N TYR A 190 12.56 -3.81 -12.52
CA TYR A 190 12.87 -2.39 -12.62
C TYR A 190 11.72 -1.58 -12.01
N SER A 191 11.64 -1.55 -10.69
CA SER A 191 10.73 -0.67 -9.94
C SER A 191 11.54 0.44 -9.29
N TYR A 192 10.88 1.45 -8.69
CA TYR A 192 11.56 2.49 -7.92
C TYR A 192 12.62 1.91 -6.97
N SER A 193 12.23 0.98 -6.10
CA SER A 193 13.13 0.31 -5.17
C SER A 193 14.18 -0.55 -5.87
N GLY A 194 13.80 -1.25 -6.94
CA GLY A 194 14.73 -2.10 -7.71
C GLY A 194 15.84 -1.31 -8.39
N LEU A 195 15.52 -0.16 -8.96
CA LEU A 195 16.49 0.74 -9.61
C LEU A 195 17.46 1.34 -8.57
N ASN A 196 16.95 1.86 -7.45
CA ASN A 196 17.79 2.40 -6.39
C ASN A 196 18.78 1.36 -5.84
N LYS A 197 18.34 0.10 -5.67
CA LYS A 197 19.22 -1.01 -5.28
C LYS A 197 20.31 -1.29 -6.30
N MET A 198 19.95 -1.31 -7.59
CA MET A 198 20.89 -1.54 -8.68
C MET A 198 21.92 -0.41 -8.77
N ASP A 199 21.49 0.82 -8.62
CA ASP A 199 22.38 1.99 -8.63
C ASP A 199 23.32 1.97 -7.43
N GLY A 200 22.87 1.57 -6.25
CA GLY A 200 23.72 1.35 -5.07
C GLY A 200 24.79 0.27 -5.31
N TYR A 201 24.41 -0.86 -5.92
CA TYR A 201 25.34 -1.92 -6.32
C TYR A 201 26.43 -1.39 -7.29
N LYS A 202 26.02 -0.73 -8.38
CA LYS A 202 26.94 -0.19 -9.39
C LYS A 202 27.86 0.87 -8.79
N ALA A 203 27.31 1.75 -7.95
CA ALA A 203 28.10 2.79 -7.30
C ALA A 203 29.14 2.24 -6.33
N ALA A 204 28.81 1.19 -5.57
CA ALA A 204 29.75 0.54 -4.66
C ALA A 204 30.94 -0.08 -5.40
N LEU A 205 30.70 -0.78 -6.50
CA LEU A 205 31.77 -1.31 -7.35
C LEU A 205 32.66 -0.19 -7.88
N THR A 206 32.07 0.83 -8.47
CA THR A 206 32.80 1.95 -9.10
C THR A 206 33.63 2.72 -8.05
N SER A 207 33.07 3.00 -6.88
CA SER A 207 33.79 3.71 -5.80
C SER A 207 34.98 2.93 -5.23
N CYS A 208 34.94 1.59 -5.34
CA CYS A 208 36.03 0.71 -4.94
C CYS A 208 36.99 0.35 -6.10
N GLY A 209 36.86 1.00 -7.26
CA GLY A 209 37.71 0.77 -8.43
C GLY A 209 37.47 -0.56 -9.14
N LEU A 210 36.30 -1.18 -8.94
CA LEU A 210 35.91 -2.40 -9.64
C LEU A 210 35.02 -2.09 -10.84
N PRO A 211 35.16 -2.82 -11.95
CA PRO A 211 34.28 -2.63 -13.11
C PRO A 211 32.88 -3.18 -12.83
N VAL A 212 31.85 -2.52 -13.35
CA VAL A 212 30.51 -3.08 -13.44
C VAL A 212 30.51 -4.08 -14.59
N GLN A 213 30.21 -5.34 -14.30
CA GLN A 213 30.20 -6.44 -15.25
C GLN A 213 28.76 -6.87 -15.49
N GLU A 214 28.26 -6.71 -16.71
CA GLU A 214 26.85 -7.02 -17.05
C GLU A 214 26.56 -8.53 -16.97
N ASP A 215 27.58 -9.39 -17.11
CA ASP A 215 27.47 -10.84 -16.93
C ASP A 215 27.26 -11.26 -15.47
N LEU A 216 27.41 -10.34 -14.51
CA LEU A 216 27.10 -10.53 -13.10
C LEU A 216 25.75 -9.92 -12.67
N ILE A 217 24.95 -9.36 -13.60
CA ILE A 217 23.67 -8.74 -13.31
C ILE A 217 22.55 -9.52 -13.98
N HIS A 218 21.73 -10.24 -13.21
CA HIS A 218 20.70 -11.11 -13.76
C HIS A 218 19.33 -10.84 -13.16
N GLN A 219 18.32 -10.87 -14.03
CA GLN A 219 16.94 -10.89 -13.59
C GLN A 219 16.54 -12.30 -13.18
N CYS A 220 15.88 -12.43 -12.04
CA CYS A 220 15.28 -13.69 -11.59
C CYS A 220 13.86 -13.45 -11.06
N SER A 221 13.09 -14.52 -10.93
CA SER A 221 11.81 -14.46 -10.25
C SER A 221 12.00 -14.36 -8.72
N LYS A 222 10.92 -14.07 -8.00
CA LYS A 222 10.92 -14.11 -6.52
C LYS A 222 10.91 -15.55 -5.96
N ASN A 223 10.74 -16.55 -6.79
CA ASN A 223 10.72 -17.94 -6.38
C ASN A 223 12.15 -18.41 -6.09
N LEU A 224 12.36 -19.00 -4.92
CA LEU A 224 13.66 -19.50 -4.50
C LEU A 224 14.19 -20.65 -5.38
N GLU A 225 13.29 -21.48 -5.91
CA GLU A 225 13.67 -22.57 -6.84
C GLU A 225 14.19 -22.02 -8.16
N ASP A 226 13.51 -21.02 -8.73
CA ASP A 226 13.94 -20.36 -9.96
C ASP A 226 15.30 -19.65 -9.77
N ALA A 227 15.49 -19.00 -8.61
CA ALA A 227 16.77 -18.35 -8.27
C ALA A 227 17.89 -19.40 -8.15
N ARG A 228 17.64 -20.52 -7.46
CA ARG A 228 18.58 -21.64 -7.38
C ARG A 228 18.94 -22.20 -8.76
N ASP A 229 17.93 -22.45 -9.59
CA ASP A 229 18.14 -23.02 -10.93
C ASP A 229 18.91 -22.05 -11.83
N LEU A 230 18.67 -20.72 -11.68
CA LEU A 230 19.48 -19.71 -12.34
C LEU A 230 20.94 -19.80 -11.91
N LEU A 231 21.23 -19.85 -10.60
CA LEU A 231 22.59 -19.95 -10.06
C LEU A 231 23.31 -21.20 -10.55
N LEU A 232 22.64 -22.35 -10.53
CA LEU A 232 23.20 -23.61 -11.04
C LEU A 232 23.51 -23.56 -12.54
N ARG A 233 22.66 -22.89 -13.33
CA ARG A 233 22.88 -22.70 -14.75
C ARG A 233 24.07 -21.78 -15.03
N LEU A 234 24.17 -20.64 -14.33
CA LEU A 234 25.30 -19.70 -14.45
C LEU A 234 26.63 -20.37 -14.10
N SER A 235 26.66 -21.13 -13.00
CA SER A 235 27.84 -21.91 -12.61
C SER A 235 28.25 -22.94 -13.65
N LYS A 236 27.29 -23.69 -14.24
CA LYS A 236 27.56 -24.67 -15.31
C LYS A 236 28.07 -24.02 -16.60
N GLN A 237 27.69 -22.75 -16.85
CA GLN A 237 28.21 -21.96 -17.96
C GLN A 237 29.62 -21.38 -17.72
N GLY A 238 30.20 -21.67 -16.55
CA GLY A 238 31.52 -21.19 -16.17
C GLY A 238 31.57 -19.77 -15.65
N LEU A 239 30.40 -19.18 -15.29
CA LEU A 239 30.39 -17.88 -14.62
C LEU A 239 30.97 -18.05 -13.22
N ASP A 240 32.08 -17.36 -12.98
CA ASP A 240 32.76 -17.30 -11.68
C ASP A 240 32.30 -16.05 -10.92
N PHE A 241 31.93 -16.25 -9.63
CA PHE A 241 31.54 -15.17 -8.71
C PHE A 241 31.80 -15.57 -7.25
N ASP A 242 32.01 -14.55 -6.42
CA ASP A 242 32.29 -14.70 -4.97
C ASP A 242 31.03 -14.88 -4.13
#